data_5d016284961273e101baf85dbf063874
#
_entry.id   5d016284961273e101baf85dbf063874
#
_cell.length_a   1.000
_cell.length_b   1.000
_cell.length_c   1.000
_cell.angle_alpha   90.00
_cell.angle_beta   90.00
_cell.angle_gamma   90.00
#
_symmetry.space_group_name_H-M   'P 1'
#
loop_
_entity.id
_entity.type
_entity.pdbx_description
1 polymer ?
#
loop_
_entity_poly.entity_id
_entity_poly.type
_entity_poly.pdbx_seq_one_letter_code
_entity_poly.pdbx_strand_id
1 'polypeptide(L)'
;MNKRIKWGIIILIGAGLAGLGIYQFTPHENEELTAADALPKENKQRTLKVNAQVIKPHLLTDEILVTGRLVPDEEVSLSFETSGKITDIFFTEGTLVKRGELLAKVNDRQLQAQLKRLEAQIPLAEDRVFRQNALLKRDAVSKEAYEQVKTELATLNADIENIKANIDMTELRAPFDGIIGLRQVSTGAVSYTHLRAHETLRHL
;
A
#
# COMPACT_ATOMS: atom_id res chain seq x y z
N MET A 1 -29.87 -64.10 -87.12
CA MET A 1 -28.72 -63.57 -86.40
C MET A 1 -27.62 -63.33 -87.42
N ASN A 2 -27.28 -62.05 -87.63
CA ASN A 2 -26.43 -61.61 -88.75
C ASN A 2 -25.03 -62.09 -88.58
N LYS A 3 -24.47 -62.64 -89.70
CA LYS A 3 -23.13 -63.19 -89.79
C LYS A 3 -22.01 -62.25 -89.19
N ARG A 4 -22.24 -60.96 -89.26
CA ARG A 4 -21.35 -59.90 -88.75
C ARG A 4 -21.34 -59.84 -87.22
N ILE A 5 -22.42 -60.15 -86.51
CA ILE A 5 -22.48 -60.17 -85.06
C ILE A 5 -21.73 -61.36 -84.46
N LYS A 6 -21.83 -62.55 -85.20
CA LYS A 6 -21.06 -63.75 -84.78
C LYS A 6 -19.58 -63.56 -84.84
N TRP A 7 -19.08 -62.86 -85.89
CA TRP A 7 -17.66 -62.50 -85.98
C TRP A 7 -17.18 -61.52 -84.94
N GLY A 8 -17.99 -60.57 -84.58
CA GLY A 8 -17.66 -59.62 -83.53
C GLY A 8 -17.45 -60.27 -82.16
N ILE A 9 -18.35 -61.21 -81.81
CA ILE A 9 -18.27 -61.96 -80.55
C ILE A 9 -17.01 -62.86 -80.50
N ILE A 10 -16.61 -63.50 -81.66
CA ILE A 10 -15.42 -64.32 -81.74
C ILE A 10 -14.13 -63.51 -81.55
N ILE A 11 -14.09 -62.33 -82.13
CA ILE A 11 -12.99 -61.38 -81.92
C ILE A 11 -12.86 -60.92 -80.48
N LEU A 12 -13.98 -60.65 -79.84
CA LEU A 12 -13.99 -60.17 -78.43
C LEU A 12 -13.55 -61.32 -77.51
N ILE A 13 -13.98 -62.54 -77.70
CA ILE A 13 -13.53 -63.72 -76.94
C ILE A 13 -12.04 -63.99 -77.19
N GLY A 14 -11.57 -63.83 -78.44
CA GLY A 14 -10.17 -64.04 -78.81
C GLY A 14 -9.24 -62.99 -78.15
N ALA A 15 -9.69 -61.74 -78.09
CA ALA A 15 -8.95 -60.66 -77.41
C ALA A 15 -8.87 -60.86 -75.88
N GLY A 16 -9.97 -61.39 -75.28
CA GLY A 16 -10.02 -61.71 -73.85
C GLY A 16 -9.07 -62.86 -73.50
N LEU A 17 -9.01 -63.88 -74.29
CA LEU A 17 -8.07 -65.05 -74.13
C LEU A 17 -6.61 -64.64 -74.33
N ALA A 18 -6.35 -63.73 -75.26
CA ALA A 18 -5.00 -63.21 -75.46
C ALA A 18 -4.52 -62.33 -74.31
N GLY A 19 -5.44 -61.53 -73.72
CA GLY A 19 -5.14 -60.73 -72.55
C GLY A 19 -4.81 -61.58 -71.30
N LEU A 20 -5.55 -62.66 -71.10
CA LEU A 20 -5.26 -63.65 -70.04
C LEU A 20 -3.97 -64.38 -70.22
N GLY A 21 -3.59 -64.73 -71.47
CA GLY A 21 -2.33 -65.38 -71.82
C GLY A 21 -1.11 -64.46 -71.51
N ILE A 22 -1.26 -63.18 -71.84
CA ILE A 22 -0.15 -62.20 -71.56
C ILE A 22 0.00 -61.98 -70.07
N TYR A 23 -1.15 -61.96 -69.32
CA TYR A 23 -1.08 -61.77 -67.86
C TYR A 23 -0.42 -62.96 -67.13
N GLN A 24 -0.55 -64.20 -67.66
CA GLN A 24 0.05 -65.38 -67.07
C GLN A 24 1.52 -65.57 -67.51
N PHE A 25 1.94 -64.96 -68.63
CA PHE A 25 3.27 -65.13 -69.18
C PHE A 25 4.23 -63.97 -68.91
N THR A 26 3.84 -63.02 -68.03
CA THR A 26 4.82 -62.09 -67.51
C THR A 26 5.76 -62.84 -66.57
N PRO A 27 7.07 -62.90 -66.85
CA PRO A 27 7.98 -63.55 -65.92
C PRO A 27 7.96 -62.76 -64.60
N HIS A 28 7.51 -63.44 -63.54
CA HIS A 28 7.92 -63.00 -62.23
C HIS A 28 9.43 -63.13 -62.19
N GLU A 29 10.10 -62.04 -62.08
CA GLU A 29 11.48 -61.95 -61.76
C GLU A 29 11.72 -62.80 -60.49
N ASN A 30 12.19 -64.04 -60.73
CA ASN A 30 12.77 -64.83 -59.66
C ASN A 30 14.05 -64.11 -59.30
N GLU A 31 14.10 -63.50 -58.14
CA GLU A 31 15.33 -63.07 -57.56
C GLU A 31 16.35 -64.25 -57.65
N GLU A 32 17.33 -64.10 -58.46
CA GLU A 32 18.50 -65.00 -58.49
C GLU A 32 19.09 -64.95 -57.07
N LEU A 33 18.98 -66.10 -56.39
CA LEU A 33 19.77 -66.38 -55.22
C LEU A 33 21.21 -66.36 -55.57
N THR A 34 21.87 -65.21 -55.62
CA THR A 34 23.31 -65.10 -55.76
C THR A 34 23.95 -65.76 -54.53
N ALA A 35 24.97 -66.54 -54.78
CA ALA A 35 25.75 -67.27 -53.78
C ALA A 35 26.42 -66.39 -52.68
N ALA A 36 26.04 -65.17 -52.62
CA ALA A 36 26.45 -64.24 -51.58
C ALA A 36 25.64 -64.35 -50.26
N ASP A 37 24.56 -65.16 -50.28
CA ASP A 37 23.66 -65.23 -49.05
C ASP A 37 24.05 -66.42 -48.14
N ALA A 38 25.26 -66.99 -48.32
CA ALA A 38 25.80 -68.02 -47.44
C ALA A 38 26.70 -67.47 -46.33
N LEU A 39 26.67 -66.19 -46.08
CA LEU A 39 27.25 -65.65 -44.82
C LEU A 39 26.34 -66.01 -43.64
N PRO A 40 26.90 -66.44 -42.51
CA PRO A 40 26.09 -66.79 -41.35
C PRO A 40 25.22 -65.56 -41.00
N LYS A 41 23.91 -65.75 -40.98
CA LYS A 41 22.96 -64.73 -40.51
C LYS A 41 23.44 -64.29 -39.16
N GLU A 42 24.02 -63.12 -39.09
CA GLU A 42 24.34 -62.44 -37.88
C GLU A 42 23.06 -62.43 -37.03
N ASN A 43 23.17 -63.05 -35.89
CA ASN A 43 22.07 -63.20 -34.95
C ASN A 43 21.65 -61.83 -34.58
N LYS A 44 20.69 -61.20 -35.32
CA LYS A 44 20.09 -59.93 -35.01
C LYS A 44 19.48 -60.11 -33.65
N GLN A 45 20.27 -59.78 -32.65
CA GLN A 45 19.75 -59.69 -31.28
C GLN A 45 18.42 -58.93 -31.35
N ARG A 46 17.36 -59.59 -30.95
CA ARG A 46 16.04 -58.96 -30.84
C ARG A 46 16.16 -57.81 -29.85
N THR A 47 16.44 -56.59 -30.35
CA THR A 47 16.45 -55.39 -29.55
C THR A 47 15.01 -55.12 -29.10
N LEU A 48 14.77 -55.25 -27.86
CA LEU A 48 13.48 -54.85 -27.27
C LEU A 48 13.34 -53.35 -27.43
N LYS A 49 12.28 -52.92 -28.08
CA LYS A 49 11.93 -51.50 -28.11
C LYS A 49 11.40 -51.13 -26.74
N VAL A 50 12.13 -50.31 -26.04
CA VAL A 50 11.75 -49.76 -24.73
C VAL A 50 11.51 -48.26 -24.83
N ASN A 51 10.52 -47.75 -24.16
CA ASN A 51 10.37 -46.33 -23.97
C ASN A 51 11.27 -45.92 -22.80
N ALA A 52 12.31 -45.16 -23.12
CA ALA A 52 13.19 -44.60 -22.09
C ALA A 52 12.99 -43.08 -21.99
N GLN A 53 12.83 -42.60 -20.78
CA GLN A 53 12.79 -41.18 -20.50
C GLN A 53 14.09 -40.78 -19.79
N VAL A 54 14.78 -39.83 -20.35
CA VAL A 54 15.99 -39.26 -19.73
C VAL A 54 15.53 -38.25 -18.67
N ILE A 55 15.71 -38.60 -17.41
CA ILE A 55 15.48 -37.70 -16.31
C ILE A 55 16.66 -36.75 -16.18
N LYS A 56 16.43 -35.49 -16.41
CA LYS A 56 17.43 -34.43 -16.20
C LYS A 56 17.04 -33.64 -14.92
N PRO A 57 18.01 -33.30 -14.07
CA PRO A 57 17.72 -32.40 -12.96
C PRO A 57 17.30 -31.05 -13.52
N HIS A 58 16.19 -30.53 -13.05
CA HIS A 58 15.71 -29.20 -13.34
C HIS A 58 15.41 -28.48 -12.01
N LEU A 59 15.61 -27.17 -12.02
CA LEU A 59 15.27 -26.36 -10.89
C LEU A 59 13.74 -26.34 -10.74
N LEU A 60 13.24 -26.86 -9.64
CA LEU A 60 11.84 -26.78 -9.30
C LEU A 60 11.66 -25.53 -8.43
N THR A 61 10.94 -24.56 -8.94
CA THR A 61 10.54 -23.38 -8.17
C THR A 61 9.11 -23.60 -7.70
N ASP A 62 8.97 -23.71 -6.39
CA ASP A 62 7.64 -23.75 -5.75
C ASP A 62 7.29 -22.33 -5.35
N GLU A 63 6.27 -21.76 -5.97
CA GLU A 63 5.79 -20.42 -5.69
C GLU A 63 4.56 -20.51 -4.80
N ILE A 64 4.69 -19.99 -3.59
CA ILE A 64 3.55 -19.86 -2.66
C ILE A 64 3.00 -18.45 -2.79
N LEU A 65 1.82 -18.33 -3.35
CA LEU A 65 1.08 -17.07 -3.37
C LEU A 65 0.41 -16.85 -2.01
N VAL A 66 0.86 -15.83 -1.30
CA VAL A 66 0.24 -15.41 -0.03
C VAL A 66 -0.40 -14.05 -0.17
N THR A 67 -1.54 -13.86 0.45
CA THR A 67 -2.20 -12.57 0.56
C THR A 67 -2.02 -12.04 1.96
N GLY A 68 -1.74 -10.74 2.08
CA GLY A 68 -1.57 -10.06 3.36
C GLY A 68 -2.14 -8.65 3.29
N ARG A 69 -2.37 -8.05 4.44
CA ARG A 69 -2.76 -6.64 4.59
C ARG A 69 -1.58 -5.90 5.21
N LEU A 70 -1.16 -4.81 4.56
CA LEU A 70 -0.26 -3.85 5.18
C LEU A 70 -1.06 -2.98 6.14
N VAL A 71 -0.59 -2.88 7.36
CA VAL A 71 -1.13 -2.00 8.39
C VAL A 71 -0.02 -1.04 8.81
N PRO A 72 -0.36 0.22 9.16
CA PRO A 72 0.63 1.14 9.71
C PRO A 72 1.11 0.65 11.08
N ASP A 73 2.33 1.04 11.46
CA ASP A 73 2.88 0.77 12.79
C ASP A 73 2.08 1.49 13.87
N GLU A 74 1.77 2.77 13.64
CA GLU A 74 0.93 3.58 14.50
C GLU A 74 -0.22 4.23 13.71
N GLU A 75 -1.41 4.19 14.27
CA GLU A 75 -2.60 4.88 13.75
C GLU A 75 -3.34 5.54 14.91
N VAL A 76 -3.60 6.85 14.80
CA VAL A 76 -4.31 7.61 15.83
C VAL A 76 -5.42 8.45 15.21
N SER A 77 -6.56 8.48 15.89
CA SER A 77 -7.64 9.40 15.56
C SER A 77 -7.46 10.69 16.36
N LEU A 78 -7.20 11.78 15.66
CA LEU A 78 -6.99 13.09 16.27
C LEU A 78 -8.32 13.79 16.51
N SER A 79 -8.46 14.40 17.68
CA SER A 79 -9.61 15.22 18.06
C SER A 79 -9.15 16.42 18.90
N PHE A 80 -9.91 17.51 18.84
CA PHE A 80 -9.64 18.66 19.71
C PHE A 80 -9.95 18.33 21.18
N GLU A 81 -9.13 18.85 22.07
CA GLU A 81 -9.33 18.69 23.52
C GLU A 81 -10.43 19.63 24.03
N THR A 82 -10.75 20.71 23.30
CA THR A 82 -11.78 21.68 23.64
C THR A 82 -12.83 21.76 22.53
N SER A 83 -14.08 22.11 22.95
CA SER A 83 -15.17 22.36 22.00
C SER A 83 -15.08 23.76 21.41
N GLY A 84 -15.31 23.86 20.10
CA GLY A 84 -15.34 25.17 19.47
C GLY A 84 -15.59 25.08 17.96
N LYS A 85 -15.83 26.23 17.35
CA LYS A 85 -15.98 26.34 15.91
C LYS A 85 -14.59 26.26 15.26
N ILE A 86 -14.38 25.33 14.31
CA ILE A 86 -13.14 25.21 13.54
C ILE A 86 -13.00 26.45 12.65
N THR A 87 -11.91 27.19 12.85
CA THR A 87 -11.61 28.40 12.07
C THR A 87 -10.76 28.06 10.87
N ASP A 88 -9.72 27.26 11.06
CA ASP A 88 -8.70 27.01 10.06
C ASP A 88 -8.28 25.53 10.05
N ILE A 89 -7.96 25.04 8.85
CA ILE A 89 -7.41 23.71 8.59
C ILE A 89 -6.20 23.91 7.67
N PHE A 90 -5.03 23.46 8.11
CA PHE A 90 -3.73 23.74 7.48
C PHE A 90 -3.14 22.56 6.69
N PHE A 91 -3.82 21.41 6.71
CA PHE A 91 -3.32 20.21 6.02
C PHE A 91 -4.18 19.84 4.81
N THR A 92 -3.59 19.04 3.93
CA THR A 92 -4.29 18.36 2.83
C THR A 92 -4.25 16.85 3.08
N GLU A 93 -5.34 16.16 2.75
CA GLU A 93 -5.42 14.69 2.87
C GLU A 93 -4.31 14.00 2.07
N GLY A 94 -3.71 12.96 2.65
CA GLY A 94 -2.63 12.22 2.02
C GLY A 94 -1.25 12.90 2.05
N THR A 95 -1.12 14.06 2.69
CA THR A 95 0.18 14.74 2.84
C THR A 95 0.96 14.24 4.03
N LEU A 96 2.29 14.30 3.92
CA LEU A 96 3.21 14.01 4.99
C LEU A 96 3.29 15.22 5.93
N VAL A 97 3.15 15.00 7.23
CA VAL A 97 3.25 16.01 8.28
C VAL A 97 4.31 15.60 9.31
N LYS A 98 4.86 16.59 9.99
CA LYS A 98 5.86 16.39 11.04
C LYS A 98 5.24 16.50 12.42
N ARG A 99 5.84 15.80 13.38
CA ARG A 99 5.50 15.93 14.80
C ARG A 99 5.48 17.41 15.24
N GLY A 100 4.39 17.80 15.91
CA GLY A 100 4.17 19.18 16.39
C GLY A 100 3.61 20.15 15.35
N GLU A 101 3.47 19.72 14.07
CA GLU A 101 2.90 20.55 13.02
C GLU A 101 1.43 20.86 13.32
N LEU A 102 1.03 22.13 13.14
CA LEU A 102 -0.34 22.60 13.37
C LEU A 102 -1.23 22.12 12.22
N LEU A 103 -2.21 21.28 12.54
CA LEU A 103 -3.14 20.71 11.58
C LEU A 103 -4.43 21.50 11.45
N ALA A 104 -5.01 21.88 12.58
CA ALA A 104 -6.25 22.64 12.59
C ALA A 104 -6.36 23.49 13.86
N LYS A 105 -7.27 24.47 13.84
CA LYS A 105 -7.47 25.39 14.94
C LYS A 105 -8.95 25.65 15.15
N VAL A 106 -9.37 25.70 16.42
CA VAL A 106 -10.68 26.21 16.80
C VAL A 106 -10.60 27.68 17.26
N ASN A 107 -11.75 28.34 17.36
CA ASN A 107 -11.83 29.76 17.71
C ASN A 107 -11.30 30.03 19.12
N ASP A 108 -10.15 30.64 19.22
CA ASP A 108 -9.45 31.02 20.46
C ASP A 108 -9.46 32.52 20.74
N ARG A 109 -10.21 33.34 19.98
CA ARG A 109 -10.20 34.80 20.06
C ARG A 109 -10.46 35.31 21.47
N GLN A 110 -11.35 34.66 22.24
CA GLN A 110 -11.64 35.02 23.61
C GLN A 110 -10.44 34.78 24.52
N LEU A 111 -9.77 33.65 24.38
CA LEU A 111 -8.56 33.28 25.13
C LEU A 111 -7.40 34.24 24.82
N GLN A 112 -7.21 34.56 23.56
CA GLN A 112 -6.20 35.53 23.12
C GLN A 112 -6.44 36.92 23.71
N ALA A 113 -7.71 37.37 23.77
CA ALA A 113 -8.05 38.63 24.40
C ALA A 113 -7.77 38.61 25.92
N GLN A 114 -8.05 37.48 26.59
CA GLN A 114 -7.72 37.29 28.01
C GLN A 114 -6.23 37.30 28.26
N LEU A 115 -5.45 36.56 27.44
CA LEU A 115 -3.98 36.54 27.50
C LEU A 115 -3.43 37.95 27.38
N LYS A 116 -3.81 38.69 26.34
CA LYS A 116 -3.36 40.06 26.11
C LYS A 116 -3.69 40.99 27.30
N ARG A 117 -4.85 40.82 27.93
CA ARG A 117 -5.24 41.58 29.13
C ARG A 117 -4.33 41.30 30.31
N LEU A 118 -3.99 40.02 30.58
CA LEU A 118 -3.11 39.63 31.69
C LEU A 118 -1.67 40.10 31.41
N GLU A 119 -1.16 39.90 30.18
CA GLU A 119 0.16 40.36 29.77
C GLU A 119 0.32 41.89 29.96
N ALA A 120 -0.72 42.67 29.69
CA ALA A 120 -0.71 44.11 29.90
C ALA A 120 -0.58 44.52 31.40
N GLN A 121 -0.87 43.61 32.34
CA GLN A 121 -0.74 43.87 33.79
C GLN A 121 0.66 43.55 34.31
N ILE A 122 1.45 42.72 33.59
CA ILE A 122 2.80 42.31 34.00
C ILE A 122 3.71 43.49 34.28
N PRO A 123 3.87 44.49 33.39
CA PRO A 123 4.79 45.60 33.64
C PRO A 123 4.50 46.37 34.89
N LEU A 124 3.17 46.54 35.21
CA LEU A 124 2.76 47.22 36.44
C LEU A 124 3.09 46.39 37.70
N ALA A 125 2.87 45.06 37.63
CA ALA A 125 3.18 44.18 38.75
C ALA A 125 4.69 44.09 38.98
N GLU A 126 5.49 44.00 37.94
CA GLU A 126 6.98 44.02 38.02
C GLU A 126 7.49 45.31 38.60
N ASP A 127 6.95 46.44 38.16
CA ASP A 127 7.34 47.77 38.68
C ASP A 127 6.93 47.93 40.18
N ARG A 128 5.82 47.36 40.61
CA ARG A 128 5.45 47.30 42.05
C ARG A 128 6.44 46.48 42.85
N VAL A 129 6.81 45.29 42.37
CA VAL A 129 7.82 44.44 43.02
C VAL A 129 9.18 45.16 43.09
N PHE A 130 9.58 45.80 41.99
CA PHE A 130 10.83 46.57 41.96
C PHE A 130 10.84 47.70 43.00
N ARG A 131 9.75 48.52 43.06
CA ARG A 131 9.63 49.59 44.04
C ARG A 131 9.66 49.06 45.48
N GLN A 132 8.85 48.04 45.78
CA GLN A 132 8.79 47.44 47.12
C GLN A 132 10.13 46.84 47.56
N ASN A 133 10.87 46.23 46.65
CA ASN A 133 12.21 45.72 46.91
C ASN A 133 13.18 46.88 47.25
N ALA A 134 13.11 47.99 46.50
CA ALA A 134 13.95 49.17 46.78
C ALA A 134 13.64 49.82 48.15
N LEU A 135 12.37 49.84 48.54
CA LEU A 135 11.92 50.34 49.84
C LEU A 135 12.30 49.38 50.99
N LEU A 136 12.17 48.06 50.76
CA LEU A 136 12.61 47.06 51.74
C LEU A 136 14.11 47.19 52.08
N LYS A 137 14.97 47.40 51.05
CA LYS A 137 16.39 47.62 51.24
C LYS A 137 16.74 48.86 52.08
N ARG A 138 15.77 49.77 52.30
CA ARG A 138 15.90 50.98 53.10
C ARG A 138 15.13 50.89 54.40
N ASP A 139 14.66 49.68 54.74
CA ASP A 139 13.79 49.43 55.92
C ASP A 139 12.51 50.30 55.96
N ALA A 140 12.07 50.77 54.79
CA ALA A 140 10.89 51.64 54.67
C ALA A 140 9.53 50.87 54.55
N VAL A 141 9.58 49.54 54.33
CA VAL A 141 8.41 48.66 54.28
C VAL A 141 8.73 47.33 54.97
N SER A 142 7.68 46.58 55.36
CA SER A 142 7.85 45.28 55.97
C SER A 142 8.19 44.23 54.89
N LYS A 143 8.89 43.19 55.32
CA LYS A 143 9.15 42.01 54.44
C LYS A 143 7.86 41.38 53.95
N GLU A 144 6.83 41.39 54.81
CA GLU A 144 5.50 40.88 54.46
C GLU A 144 4.89 41.63 53.28
N ALA A 145 4.96 42.99 53.27
CA ALA A 145 4.46 43.83 52.19
C ALA A 145 5.19 43.56 50.86
N TYR A 146 6.51 43.26 50.91
CA TYR A 146 7.28 42.88 49.74
C TYR A 146 6.87 41.48 49.24
N GLU A 147 6.75 40.49 50.15
CA GLU A 147 6.32 39.12 49.75
C GLU A 147 4.94 39.08 49.18
N GLN A 148 4.02 39.97 49.65
CA GLN A 148 2.69 40.08 49.08
C GLN A 148 2.71 40.47 47.59
N VAL A 149 3.40 41.57 47.23
CA VAL A 149 3.44 42.01 45.82
C VAL A 149 4.21 41.03 44.93
N LYS A 150 5.18 40.34 45.50
CA LYS A 150 5.91 39.24 44.78
C LYS A 150 4.98 38.07 44.52
N THR A 151 4.11 37.70 45.47
CA THR A 151 3.10 36.65 45.29
C THR A 151 2.06 37.06 44.27
N GLU A 152 1.62 38.34 44.26
CA GLU A 152 0.70 38.88 43.24
C GLU A 152 1.28 38.72 41.84
N LEU A 153 2.58 39.04 41.63
CA LEU A 153 3.26 38.83 40.34
C LEU A 153 3.35 37.33 39.97
N ALA A 154 3.66 36.45 40.93
CA ALA A 154 3.71 35.02 40.72
C ALA A 154 2.34 34.44 40.32
N THR A 155 1.27 34.90 40.97
CA THR A 155 -0.10 34.51 40.62
C THR A 155 -0.46 34.97 39.22
N LEU A 156 -0.13 36.22 38.84
CA LEU A 156 -0.40 36.73 37.50
C LEU A 156 0.35 35.90 36.39
N ASN A 157 1.57 35.53 36.68
CA ASN A 157 2.31 34.66 35.77
C ASN A 157 1.69 33.24 35.63
N ALA A 158 1.21 32.68 36.76
CA ALA A 158 0.50 31.39 36.74
C ALA A 158 -0.83 31.48 35.95
N ASP A 159 -1.56 32.59 36.06
CA ASP A 159 -2.78 32.85 35.30
C ASP A 159 -2.49 32.93 33.78
N ILE A 160 -1.39 33.59 33.42
CA ILE A 160 -0.92 33.64 32.01
C ILE A 160 -0.61 32.25 31.48
N GLU A 161 0.13 31.44 32.22
CA GLU A 161 0.44 30.06 31.82
C GLU A 161 -0.83 29.19 31.71
N ASN A 162 -1.81 29.38 32.59
CA ASN A 162 -3.09 28.70 32.48
C ASN A 162 -3.82 29.07 31.17
N ILE A 163 -3.89 30.36 30.82
CA ILE A 163 -4.52 30.79 29.58
C ILE A 163 -3.75 30.27 28.35
N LYS A 164 -2.43 30.25 28.38
CA LYS A 164 -1.62 29.66 27.29
C LYS A 164 -1.92 28.17 27.10
N ALA A 165 -1.97 27.39 28.18
CA ALA A 165 -2.37 25.99 28.12
C ALA A 165 -3.77 25.79 27.53
N ASN A 166 -4.73 26.67 27.89
CA ASN A 166 -6.07 26.65 27.28
C ASN A 166 -6.05 27.00 25.79
N ILE A 167 -5.15 27.88 25.34
CA ILE A 167 -4.95 28.20 23.93
C ILE A 167 -4.36 26.98 23.21
N ASP A 168 -3.38 26.30 23.78
CA ASP A 168 -2.77 25.10 23.21
C ASP A 168 -3.83 24.00 22.99
N MET A 169 -4.80 23.84 23.89
CA MET A 169 -5.93 22.90 23.71
C MET A 169 -6.84 23.27 22.52
N THR A 170 -6.78 24.52 22.01
CA THR A 170 -7.50 24.93 20.81
C THR A 170 -6.81 24.55 19.52
N GLU A 171 -5.57 24.11 19.59
CA GLU A 171 -4.72 23.76 18.46
C GLU A 171 -4.60 22.24 18.33
N LEU A 172 -4.90 21.72 17.15
CA LEU A 172 -4.70 20.31 16.84
C LEU A 172 -3.34 20.15 16.18
N ARG A 173 -2.44 19.45 16.84
CA ARG A 173 -1.06 19.19 16.35
C ARG A 173 -0.80 17.72 16.15
N ALA A 174 0.08 17.40 15.17
CA ALA A 174 0.49 16.03 14.89
C ALA A 174 1.34 15.47 16.06
N PRO A 175 0.99 14.30 16.65
CA PRO A 175 1.75 13.70 17.74
C PRO A 175 3.06 13.02 17.29
N PHE A 176 3.14 12.59 16.04
CA PHE A 176 4.30 11.95 15.40
C PHE A 176 4.37 12.30 13.91
N ASP A 177 5.46 11.93 13.25
CA ASP A 177 5.63 12.10 11.80
C ASP A 177 4.79 11.05 11.07
N GLY A 178 4.02 11.45 10.05
CA GLY A 178 3.19 10.49 9.35
C GLY A 178 2.39 11.09 8.21
N ILE A 179 1.52 10.29 7.61
CA ILE A 179 0.63 10.71 6.53
C ILE A 179 -0.78 10.92 7.11
N ILE A 180 -1.34 12.09 6.83
CA ILE A 180 -2.72 12.40 7.23
C ILE A 180 -3.71 11.60 6.39
N GLY A 181 -4.66 10.98 7.06
CA GLY A 181 -5.78 10.26 6.46
C GLY A 181 -6.88 11.17 5.94
N LEU A 182 -8.09 10.62 5.87
CA LEU A 182 -9.26 11.35 5.41
C LEU A 182 -9.80 12.28 6.49
N ARG A 183 -10.10 13.49 6.11
CA ARG A 183 -10.71 14.51 6.95
C ARG A 183 -12.22 14.28 7.07
N GLN A 184 -12.73 14.30 8.30
CA GLN A 184 -14.16 14.14 8.57
C GLN A 184 -14.85 15.46 8.96
N VAL A 185 -14.10 16.56 9.06
CA VAL A 185 -14.58 17.86 9.48
C VAL A 185 -14.22 18.94 8.47
N SER A 186 -15.02 20.01 8.44
CA SER A 186 -14.80 21.16 7.55
C SER A 186 -14.65 22.46 8.34
N THR A 187 -13.99 23.44 7.75
CA THR A 187 -13.94 24.80 8.31
C THR A 187 -15.35 25.31 8.54
N GLY A 188 -15.59 25.84 9.73
CA GLY A 188 -16.89 26.31 10.15
C GLY A 188 -17.75 25.29 10.92
N ALA A 189 -17.36 24.01 10.90
CA ALA A 189 -17.97 22.99 11.74
C ALA A 189 -17.69 23.27 13.25
N VAL A 190 -18.52 22.71 14.10
CA VAL A 190 -18.32 22.78 15.55
C VAL A 190 -17.74 21.43 15.98
N SER A 191 -16.56 21.47 16.57
CA SER A 191 -15.97 20.30 17.22
C SER A 191 -16.59 20.16 18.61
N TYR A 192 -17.09 18.96 18.92
CA TYR A 192 -17.56 18.58 20.24
C TYR A 192 -16.62 17.55 20.82
N THR A 193 -16.29 17.65 22.11
CA THR A 193 -15.42 16.68 22.80
C THR A 193 -15.96 15.24 22.80
N HIS A 194 -17.24 15.05 22.49
CA HIS A 194 -17.92 13.74 22.45
C HIS A 194 -18.26 13.22 21.05
N LEU A 195 -18.06 14.00 20.00
CA LEU A 195 -18.23 13.56 18.61
C LEU A 195 -16.83 13.34 18.01
N ARG A 196 -16.52 12.09 17.78
CA ARG A 196 -15.25 11.65 17.18
C ARG A 196 -15.01 12.36 15.85
N ALA A 197 -14.17 13.38 15.85
CA ALA A 197 -13.47 13.79 14.66
C ALA A 197 -12.38 12.74 14.43
N HIS A 198 -12.66 11.70 13.64
CA HIS A 198 -11.68 10.69 13.30
C HIS A 198 -10.80 11.23 12.17
N GLU A 199 -9.71 11.87 12.55
CA GLU A 199 -8.60 12.09 11.64
C GLU A 199 -7.58 10.97 11.91
N THR A 200 -7.26 10.19 10.90
CA THR A 200 -6.29 9.11 11.04
C THR A 200 -4.95 9.59 10.54
N LEU A 201 -3.97 9.66 11.43
CA LEU A 201 -2.56 9.83 11.10
C LEU A 201 -1.96 8.42 10.97
N ARG A 202 -1.26 8.15 9.85
CA ARG A 202 -0.60 6.88 9.59
C ARG A 202 0.90 7.09 9.48
N HIS A 203 1.64 6.37 10.30
CA HIS A 203 3.09 6.24 10.17
C HIS A 203 3.39 5.06 9.24
N LEU A 204 4.27 5.27 8.26
CA LEU A 204 4.75 4.23 7.33
C LEU A 204 6.08 3.67 7.81
#